data_a1431ece0bc019d3513d60f9a8e15ed3
#
_entry.id   a1431ece0bc019d3513d60f9a8e15ed3
#
_cell.length_a   1.000
_cell.length_b   1.000
_cell.length_c   1.000
_cell.angle_alpha   90.00
_cell.angle_beta   90.00
_cell.angle_gamma   90.00
#
_symmetry.space_group_name_H-M   'P 1'
#
loop_
_entity.id
_entity.type
_entity.pdbx_description
1 polymer ?
#
loop_
_entity_poly.entity_id
_entity_poly.type
_entity_poly.pdbx_seq_one_letter_code
_entity_poly.pdbx_strand_id
1 'polypeptide(L)'
;MKMEASVRLRALAIAVTSGVMLLVPLGGIVSLGGIALAAPASPSPASDPAGSSIITIGDSVMLGARWVLEKDGIEVVDAVKNRQASAGSGLLKKRGSNLPMNVVVHLGTNGTFTADDCRAMIAAAGPTRRVFFLTLAVPRPWEAKNNAVIRNCVAANPGRAFVIDWNASVEQHPKWVYSDGTHLRPAGAKGYSRMIEQAVAAAP
;
A
#
# COMPACT_ATOMS: atom_id res chain seq x y z
N MET A 1 27.35 -13.26 41.94
CA MET A 1 28.27 -12.20 41.49
C MET A 1 27.43 -11.23 40.68
N LYS A 2 27.09 -10.09 41.27
CA LYS A 2 26.28 -8.99 40.70
C LYS A 2 27.19 -8.10 39.86
N MET A 3 26.78 -7.74 38.69
CA MET A 3 27.32 -6.58 37.98
C MET A 3 26.15 -5.73 37.45
N GLU A 4 25.95 -4.60 38.13
CA GLU A 4 25.08 -3.52 37.67
C GLU A 4 25.85 -2.67 36.65
N ALA A 5 25.21 -2.35 35.53
CA ALA A 5 25.70 -1.39 34.55
C ALA A 5 24.79 -0.17 34.50
N SER A 6 25.36 0.93 34.95
CA SER A 6 24.81 2.28 35.12
C SER A 6 24.43 2.92 33.78
N VAL A 7 23.19 3.41 33.66
CA VAL A 7 22.70 4.27 32.60
C VAL A 7 23.05 5.71 32.87
N ARG A 8 23.87 6.36 32.04
CA ARG A 8 24.18 7.80 32.11
C ARG A 8 23.24 8.58 31.18
N LEU A 9 22.36 9.34 31.84
CA LEU A 9 21.51 10.36 31.22
C LEU A 9 22.38 11.59 30.89
N ARG A 10 22.38 12.03 29.62
CA ARG A 10 22.95 13.31 29.22
C ARG A 10 21.81 14.28 28.88
N ALA A 11 21.65 15.27 29.71
CA ALA A 11 20.81 16.43 29.47
C ALA A 11 21.53 17.39 28.53
N LEU A 12 20.81 17.87 27.50
CA LEU A 12 21.28 18.92 26.60
C LEU A 12 20.51 20.22 26.91
N ALA A 13 21.27 21.24 27.28
CA ALA A 13 20.77 22.56 27.65
C ALA A 13 20.43 23.37 26.37
N ILE A 14 19.27 24.06 26.42
CA ILE A 14 18.82 25.02 25.39
C ILE A 14 19.25 26.42 25.84
N ALA A 15 20.07 27.09 25.03
CA ALA A 15 20.44 28.49 25.21
C ALA A 15 19.43 29.38 24.46
N VAL A 16 18.80 30.29 25.23
CA VAL A 16 17.96 31.39 24.73
C VAL A 16 18.84 32.60 24.55
N THR A 17 18.94 33.18 23.38
CA THR A 17 19.56 34.49 23.15
C THR A 17 18.51 35.50 22.75
N SER A 18 18.30 36.48 23.63
CA SER A 18 17.56 37.72 23.41
C SER A 18 18.40 38.67 22.58
N GLY A 19 17.82 39.30 21.56
CA GLY A 19 18.46 40.31 20.73
C GLY A 19 17.52 41.45 20.33
N VAL A 20 17.57 42.48 21.11
CA VAL A 20 17.60 43.93 20.87
C VAL A 20 16.75 44.53 19.71
N MET A 21 15.85 45.34 20.17
CA MET A 21 15.01 46.33 19.46
C MET A 21 15.83 47.55 19.03
N LEU A 22 15.78 47.95 17.76
CA LEU A 22 16.25 49.25 17.29
C LEU A 22 15.10 50.02 16.61
N LEU A 23 14.74 51.14 17.23
CA LEU A 23 13.87 52.18 16.66
C LEU A 23 14.68 53.08 15.73
N VAL A 24 14.18 53.46 14.54
CA VAL A 24 14.63 54.60 13.74
C VAL A 24 13.41 55.27 13.11
N PRO A 25 13.40 56.62 13.04
CA PRO A 25 12.18 57.44 12.78
C PRO A 25 11.95 57.86 11.35
N LEU A 26 10.70 58.20 11.13
CA LEU A 26 10.03 59.05 10.14
C LEU A 26 10.83 59.73 9.00
N GLY A 27 10.29 59.63 7.82
CA GLY A 27 10.31 60.72 6.83
C GLY A 27 10.25 60.23 5.39
N GLY A 28 9.11 60.43 4.71
CA GLY A 28 9.09 60.32 3.25
C GLY A 28 7.74 59.86 2.68
N ILE A 29 6.90 60.83 2.35
CA ILE A 29 5.66 60.62 1.57
C ILE A 29 6.07 60.31 0.13
N VAL A 30 5.79 59.12 -0.38
CA VAL A 30 5.85 58.84 -1.81
C VAL A 30 4.56 58.12 -2.22
N SER A 31 4.01 58.65 -3.27
CA SER A 31 2.77 58.39 -3.97
C SER A 31 2.42 56.92 -4.16
N LEU A 32 1.16 56.59 -3.88
CA LEU A 32 0.53 55.28 -4.12
C LEU A 32 0.44 54.97 -5.62
N GLY A 33 1.31 54.09 -6.09
CA GLY A 33 1.02 53.24 -7.25
C GLY A 33 0.45 51.91 -6.73
N GLY A 34 -0.84 51.68 -6.95
CA GLY A 34 -1.49 50.44 -6.52
C GLY A 34 -0.92 49.24 -7.25
N ILE A 35 -0.07 48.47 -6.57
CA ILE A 35 0.28 47.13 -7.00
C ILE A 35 -0.76 46.20 -6.37
N ALA A 36 -1.68 45.70 -7.18
CA ALA A 36 -2.56 44.61 -6.79
C ALA A 36 -1.67 43.39 -6.46
N LEU A 37 -1.50 43.09 -5.17
CA LEU A 37 -0.96 41.81 -4.77
C LEU A 37 -1.96 40.71 -5.22
N ALA A 38 -1.61 40.02 -6.29
CA ALA A 38 -2.26 38.77 -6.62
C ALA A 38 -2.02 37.81 -5.45
N ALA A 39 -3.09 37.42 -4.77
CA ALA A 39 -3.05 36.36 -3.78
C ALA A 39 -2.42 35.10 -4.42
N PRO A 40 -1.52 34.38 -3.73
CA PRO A 40 -1.02 33.13 -4.26
C PRO A 40 -2.23 32.20 -4.47
N ALA A 41 -2.43 31.81 -5.73
CA ALA A 41 -3.41 30.77 -6.05
C ALA A 41 -3.09 29.57 -5.21
N SER A 42 -4.04 29.14 -4.36
CA SER A 42 -3.97 27.86 -3.67
C SER A 42 -3.73 26.79 -4.72
N PRO A 43 -2.74 25.89 -4.56
CA PRO A 43 -2.60 24.79 -5.49
C PRO A 43 -3.90 23.97 -5.43
N SER A 44 -4.63 23.95 -6.53
CA SER A 44 -5.68 22.96 -6.72
C SER A 44 -5.05 21.59 -6.48
N PRO A 45 -5.68 20.68 -5.72
CA PRO A 45 -5.20 19.32 -5.65
C PRO A 45 -5.19 18.81 -7.09
N ALA A 46 -3.99 18.58 -7.61
CA ALA A 46 -3.82 17.89 -8.87
C ALA A 46 -4.46 16.52 -8.68
N SER A 47 -5.65 16.34 -9.25
CA SER A 47 -6.23 15.01 -9.46
C SER A 47 -5.27 14.29 -10.40
N ASP A 48 -4.43 13.42 -9.85
CA ASP A 48 -3.61 12.51 -10.64
C ASP A 48 -4.44 11.25 -10.93
N PRO A 49 -5.20 11.19 -12.03
CA PRO A 49 -6.00 10.02 -12.36
C PRO A 49 -5.15 8.83 -12.82
N ALA A 50 -3.88 9.06 -13.16
CA ALA A 50 -2.99 8.00 -13.63
C ALA A 50 -2.28 7.26 -12.49
N GLY A 51 -2.07 7.90 -11.33
CA GLY A 51 -1.38 7.28 -10.18
C GLY A 51 -2.27 6.37 -9.33
N SER A 52 -3.60 6.52 -9.40
CA SER A 52 -4.56 5.78 -8.59
C SER A 52 -5.13 4.52 -9.25
N SER A 53 -4.98 4.34 -10.56
CA SER A 53 -5.57 3.19 -11.25
C SER A 53 -4.97 1.86 -10.79
N ILE A 54 -5.85 0.92 -10.47
CA ILE A 54 -5.54 -0.38 -9.87
C ILE A 54 -6.07 -1.51 -10.75
N ILE A 55 -5.23 -2.52 -10.97
CA ILE A 55 -5.69 -3.83 -11.40
C ILE A 55 -5.51 -4.84 -10.27
N THR A 56 -6.44 -5.75 -10.13
CA THR A 56 -6.34 -6.84 -9.17
C THR A 56 -6.32 -8.20 -9.88
N ILE A 57 -5.45 -9.10 -9.42
CA ILE A 57 -5.33 -10.48 -9.90
C ILE A 57 -5.44 -11.41 -8.71
N GLY A 58 -6.44 -12.28 -8.71
CA GLY A 58 -6.69 -13.12 -7.54
C GLY A 58 -7.40 -14.44 -7.83
N ASP A 59 -7.64 -15.15 -6.74
CA ASP A 59 -8.38 -16.39 -6.71
C ASP A 59 -9.82 -16.20 -6.16
N SER A 60 -10.39 -17.25 -5.54
CA SER A 60 -11.76 -17.20 -5.02
C SER A 60 -11.97 -16.20 -3.89
N VAL A 61 -10.93 -15.87 -3.12
CA VAL A 61 -11.03 -14.89 -2.02
C VAL A 61 -11.29 -13.50 -2.62
N MET A 62 -10.44 -13.08 -3.55
CA MET A 62 -10.61 -11.80 -4.26
C MET A 62 -11.91 -11.78 -5.07
N LEU A 63 -12.28 -12.90 -5.68
CA LEU A 63 -13.56 -13.03 -6.39
C LEU A 63 -14.75 -12.73 -5.49
N GLY A 64 -14.70 -13.15 -4.22
CA GLY A 64 -15.71 -12.84 -3.21
C GLY A 64 -15.83 -11.34 -2.88
N ALA A 65 -14.77 -10.57 -3.11
CA ALA A 65 -14.75 -9.13 -2.93
C ALA A 65 -15.06 -8.34 -4.22
N ARG A 66 -15.21 -8.98 -5.38
CA ARG A 66 -15.34 -8.30 -6.67
C ARG A 66 -16.37 -7.18 -6.66
N TRP A 67 -17.57 -7.45 -6.15
CA TRP A 67 -18.67 -6.51 -6.13
C TRP A 67 -18.38 -5.20 -5.37
N VAL A 68 -17.51 -5.26 -4.33
CA VAL A 68 -17.11 -4.07 -3.59
C VAL A 68 -15.91 -3.40 -4.25
N LEU A 69 -14.94 -4.16 -4.74
CA LEU A 69 -13.78 -3.64 -5.47
C LEU A 69 -14.21 -2.83 -6.71
N GLU A 70 -15.14 -3.36 -7.50
CA GLU A 70 -15.69 -2.66 -8.67
C GLU A 70 -16.49 -1.41 -8.26
N LYS A 71 -17.29 -1.50 -7.17
CA LYS A 71 -18.04 -0.36 -6.62
C LYS A 71 -17.11 0.76 -6.14
N ASP A 72 -15.97 0.41 -5.55
CA ASP A 72 -14.98 1.35 -5.02
C ASP A 72 -14.01 1.86 -6.13
N GLY A 73 -14.27 1.55 -7.40
CA GLY A 73 -13.59 2.13 -8.56
C GLY A 73 -12.42 1.33 -9.10
N ILE A 74 -12.23 0.09 -8.67
CA ILE A 74 -11.22 -0.80 -9.28
C ILE A 74 -11.77 -1.33 -10.62
N GLU A 75 -11.24 -0.80 -11.71
CA GLU A 75 -11.75 -1.07 -13.07
C GLU A 75 -11.59 -2.53 -13.50
N VAL A 76 -10.53 -3.19 -13.05
CA VAL A 76 -10.23 -4.56 -13.47
C VAL A 76 -10.02 -5.47 -12.27
N VAL A 77 -11.00 -6.35 -12.02
CA VAL A 77 -10.94 -7.42 -11.03
C VAL A 77 -10.82 -8.77 -11.75
N ASP A 78 -9.58 -9.19 -12.02
CA ASP A 78 -9.29 -10.47 -12.67
C ASP A 78 -9.12 -11.57 -11.62
N ALA A 79 -10.23 -12.07 -11.10
CA ALA A 79 -10.27 -13.09 -10.08
C ALA A 79 -11.10 -14.30 -10.51
N VAL A 80 -10.58 -15.51 -10.30
CA VAL A 80 -11.21 -16.78 -10.73
C VAL A 80 -11.01 -17.84 -9.65
N LYS A 81 -12.04 -18.66 -9.40
CA LYS A 81 -11.96 -19.79 -8.46
C LYS A 81 -10.78 -20.72 -8.80
N ASN A 82 -10.15 -21.27 -7.77
CA ASN A 82 -9.07 -22.25 -7.86
C ASN A 82 -7.82 -21.80 -8.64
N ARG A 83 -7.66 -20.49 -8.89
CA ARG A 83 -6.47 -19.98 -9.58
C ARG A 83 -5.21 -20.27 -8.77
N GLN A 84 -4.20 -20.84 -9.43
CA GLN A 84 -2.90 -21.12 -8.84
C GLN A 84 -1.96 -19.90 -8.95
N ALA A 85 -0.99 -19.80 -8.04
CA ALA A 85 -0.02 -18.70 -8.04
C ALA A 85 0.81 -18.66 -9.34
N SER A 86 1.16 -19.81 -9.90
CA SER A 86 1.92 -19.93 -11.15
C SER A 86 1.26 -19.26 -12.37
N ALA A 87 -0.07 -19.03 -12.33
CA ALA A 87 -0.76 -18.32 -13.41
C ALA A 87 -0.50 -16.81 -13.41
N GLY A 88 -0.11 -16.23 -12.27
CA GLY A 88 -0.05 -14.78 -12.08
C GLY A 88 0.84 -14.05 -13.08
N SER A 89 2.06 -14.50 -13.28
CA SER A 89 3.00 -13.86 -14.21
C SER A 89 2.53 -13.89 -15.66
N GLY A 90 1.90 -14.99 -16.09
CA GLY A 90 1.33 -15.10 -17.43
C GLY A 90 0.18 -14.12 -17.67
N LEU A 91 -0.68 -13.94 -16.67
CA LEU A 91 -1.78 -12.98 -16.72
C LEU A 91 -1.27 -11.53 -16.84
N LEU A 92 -0.23 -11.17 -16.09
CA LEU A 92 0.39 -9.86 -16.17
C LEU A 92 1.06 -9.64 -17.53
N LYS A 93 1.82 -10.61 -18.04
CA LYS A 93 2.45 -10.55 -19.37
C LYS A 93 1.43 -10.34 -20.47
N LYS A 94 0.29 -11.04 -20.42
CA LYS A 94 -0.79 -10.90 -21.41
C LYS A 94 -1.35 -9.48 -21.50
N ARG A 95 -1.30 -8.71 -20.41
CA ARG A 95 -1.77 -7.31 -20.36
C ARG A 95 -0.73 -6.32 -20.88
N GLY A 96 0.54 -6.63 -20.77
CA GLY A 96 1.65 -5.84 -21.32
C GLY A 96 1.61 -4.37 -20.90
N SER A 97 1.58 -3.46 -21.88
CA SER A 97 1.52 -2.01 -21.65
C SER A 97 0.20 -1.53 -21.02
N ASN A 98 -0.87 -2.32 -21.12
CA ASN A 98 -2.19 -1.98 -20.54
C ASN A 98 -2.27 -2.21 -19.02
N LEU A 99 -1.17 -2.59 -18.37
CA LEU A 99 -1.12 -2.64 -16.90
C LEU A 99 -1.10 -1.22 -16.33
N PRO A 100 -1.98 -0.90 -15.38
CA PRO A 100 -1.93 0.36 -14.65
C PRO A 100 -0.72 0.40 -13.70
N MET A 101 -0.50 1.54 -13.05
CA MET A 101 0.62 1.75 -12.13
C MET A 101 0.60 0.77 -10.95
N ASN A 102 -0.59 0.44 -10.44
CA ASN A 102 -0.74 -0.42 -9.27
C ASN A 102 -1.31 -1.79 -9.66
N VAL A 103 -0.56 -2.82 -9.34
CA VAL A 103 -0.92 -4.22 -9.54
C VAL A 103 -1.09 -4.89 -8.19
N VAL A 104 -2.29 -5.36 -7.88
CA VAL A 104 -2.60 -6.04 -6.62
C VAL A 104 -2.78 -7.54 -6.88
N VAL A 105 -2.09 -8.36 -6.12
CA VAL A 105 -2.08 -9.83 -6.29
C VAL A 105 -2.51 -10.51 -5.00
N HIS A 106 -3.53 -11.38 -5.08
CA HIS A 106 -3.91 -12.29 -4.01
C HIS A 106 -4.02 -13.71 -4.56
N LEU A 107 -2.91 -14.42 -4.53
CA LEU A 107 -2.78 -15.81 -5.03
C LEU A 107 -2.00 -16.65 -4.02
N GLY A 108 -2.24 -17.97 -4.04
CA GLY A 108 -1.60 -18.91 -3.14
C GLY A 108 -2.55 -19.57 -2.15
N THR A 109 -3.82 -19.14 -2.10
CA THR A 109 -4.87 -19.78 -1.28
C THR A 109 -5.09 -21.24 -1.69
N ASN A 110 -4.92 -21.55 -2.97
CA ASN A 110 -5.21 -22.87 -3.55
C ASN A 110 -3.99 -23.80 -3.67
N GLY A 111 -2.87 -23.46 -3.05
CA GLY A 111 -1.65 -24.26 -3.11
C GLY A 111 -0.39 -23.43 -2.87
N THR A 112 0.74 -23.94 -3.35
CA THR A 112 2.05 -23.33 -3.12
C THR A 112 2.18 -21.99 -3.85
N PHE A 113 2.72 -21.00 -3.13
CA PHE A 113 3.25 -19.75 -3.68
C PHE A 113 4.78 -19.78 -3.52
N THR A 114 5.50 -19.71 -4.63
CA THR A 114 6.97 -19.80 -4.64
C THR A 114 7.64 -18.44 -4.76
N ALA A 115 8.92 -18.37 -4.41
CA ALA A 115 9.72 -17.18 -4.64
C ALA A 115 9.86 -16.87 -6.14
N ASP A 116 9.83 -17.90 -7.00
CA ASP A 116 9.84 -17.73 -8.46
C ASP A 116 8.53 -17.13 -8.96
N ASP A 117 7.38 -17.54 -8.42
CA ASP A 117 6.10 -16.92 -8.75
C ASP A 117 6.11 -15.43 -8.46
N CYS A 118 6.59 -15.05 -7.27
CA CYS A 118 6.69 -13.65 -6.87
C CYS A 118 7.62 -12.85 -7.81
N ARG A 119 8.85 -13.32 -8.01
CA ARG A 119 9.82 -12.66 -8.89
C ARG A 119 9.29 -12.53 -10.32
N ALA A 120 8.68 -13.58 -10.84
CA ALA A 120 8.11 -13.59 -12.18
C ALA A 120 6.94 -12.59 -12.33
N MET A 121 6.11 -12.40 -11.30
CA MET A 121 5.04 -11.40 -11.31
C MET A 121 5.60 -9.97 -11.26
N ILE A 122 6.59 -9.68 -10.40
CA ILE A 122 7.25 -8.37 -10.35
C ILE A 122 7.92 -8.05 -11.70
N ALA A 123 8.62 -9.01 -12.28
CA ALA A 123 9.23 -8.84 -13.60
C ALA A 123 8.19 -8.61 -14.70
N ALA A 124 7.08 -9.36 -14.69
CA ALA A 124 5.99 -9.21 -15.65
C ALA A 124 5.25 -7.88 -15.52
N ALA A 125 5.19 -7.29 -14.33
CA ALA A 125 4.66 -5.95 -14.13
C ALA A 125 5.52 -4.86 -14.78
N GLY A 126 6.79 -5.17 -15.09
CA GLY A 126 7.73 -4.20 -15.69
C GLY A 126 8.41 -3.28 -14.68
N PRO A 127 9.33 -2.40 -15.08
CA PRO A 127 10.25 -1.71 -14.18
C PRO A 127 9.63 -0.57 -13.34
N THR A 128 8.53 -0.02 -13.73
CA THR A 128 7.96 1.20 -13.12
C THR A 128 6.76 0.94 -12.21
N ARG A 129 6.06 -0.18 -12.37
CA ARG A 129 4.81 -0.46 -11.65
C ARG A 129 5.05 -0.93 -10.22
N ARG A 130 4.13 -0.60 -9.34
CA ARG A 130 4.08 -1.06 -7.94
C ARG A 130 3.27 -2.35 -7.87
N VAL A 131 3.79 -3.37 -7.18
CA VAL A 131 3.12 -4.67 -7.03
C VAL A 131 2.82 -4.93 -5.56
N PHE A 132 1.55 -5.06 -5.23
CA PHE A 132 1.06 -5.31 -3.89
C PHE A 132 0.66 -6.77 -3.76
N PHE A 133 1.23 -7.46 -2.80
CA PHE A 133 0.89 -8.85 -2.50
C PHE A 133 0.11 -8.94 -1.20
N LEU A 134 -1.07 -9.55 -1.23
CA LEU A 134 -1.79 -9.86 0.00
C LEU A 134 -1.22 -11.15 0.60
N THR A 135 -1.07 -11.15 1.93
CA THR A 135 -0.84 -12.39 2.68
C THR A 135 -2.12 -13.21 2.73
N LEU A 136 -1.98 -14.51 2.96
CA LEU A 136 -3.07 -15.47 2.92
C LEU A 136 -3.65 -15.71 4.31
N ALA A 137 -4.97 -15.77 4.40
CA ALA A 137 -5.71 -16.34 5.53
C ALA A 137 -6.45 -17.58 5.01
N VAL A 138 -5.89 -18.75 5.23
CA VAL A 138 -6.42 -20.02 4.78
C VAL A 138 -5.94 -21.12 5.73
N PRO A 139 -6.82 -21.89 6.40
CA PRO A 139 -6.42 -22.90 7.37
C PRO A 139 -5.83 -24.14 6.64
N ARG A 140 -4.69 -23.99 6.02
CA ARG A 140 -4.00 -25.00 5.23
C ARG A 140 -2.52 -25.07 5.59
N PRO A 141 -1.87 -26.23 5.45
CA PRO A 141 -0.45 -26.41 5.84
C PRO A 141 0.54 -25.49 5.12
N TRP A 142 0.17 -24.92 3.98
CA TRP A 142 1.04 -24.04 3.21
C TRP A 142 0.91 -22.55 3.55
N GLU A 143 -0.08 -22.13 4.36
CA GLU A 143 -0.32 -20.72 4.68
C GLU A 143 0.93 -20.02 5.21
N ALA A 144 1.49 -20.50 6.31
CA ALA A 144 2.65 -19.86 6.95
C ALA A 144 3.86 -19.80 6.00
N LYS A 145 4.10 -20.87 5.24
CA LYS A 145 5.20 -20.92 4.26
C LYS A 145 4.98 -19.91 3.13
N ASN A 146 3.79 -19.85 2.56
CA ASN A 146 3.46 -18.91 1.50
C ASN A 146 3.57 -17.46 1.97
N ASN A 147 3.06 -17.15 3.17
CA ASN A 147 3.15 -15.83 3.77
C ASN A 147 4.60 -15.40 4.01
N ALA A 148 5.46 -16.33 4.47
CA ALA A 148 6.90 -16.06 4.59
C ALA A 148 7.55 -15.76 3.22
N VAL A 149 7.21 -16.53 2.19
CA VAL A 149 7.72 -16.29 0.83
C VAL A 149 7.29 -14.92 0.32
N ILE A 150 6.02 -14.54 0.48
CA ILE A 150 5.50 -13.22 0.08
C ILE A 150 6.29 -12.10 0.78
N ARG A 151 6.42 -12.16 2.12
CA ARG A 151 7.14 -11.13 2.89
C ARG A 151 8.61 -11.03 2.49
N ASN A 152 9.29 -12.16 2.32
CA ASN A 152 10.71 -12.19 1.92
C ASN A 152 10.90 -11.63 0.50
N CYS A 153 10.00 -11.96 -0.42
CA CYS A 153 10.06 -11.44 -1.78
C CYS A 153 9.85 -9.92 -1.81
N VAL A 154 8.89 -9.40 -1.04
CA VAL A 154 8.66 -7.95 -0.92
C VAL A 154 9.88 -7.26 -0.31
N ALA A 155 10.43 -7.79 0.77
CA ALA A 155 11.63 -7.23 1.41
C ALA A 155 12.85 -7.16 0.47
N ALA A 156 12.95 -8.10 -0.48
CA ALA A 156 13.99 -8.12 -1.51
C ALA A 156 13.74 -7.13 -2.68
N ASN A 157 12.58 -6.47 -2.72
CA ASN A 157 12.18 -5.56 -3.80
C ASN A 157 11.66 -4.21 -3.26
N PRO A 158 12.47 -3.46 -2.49
CA PRO A 158 12.04 -2.22 -1.86
C PRO A 158 11.63 -1.17 -2.90
N GLY A 159 10.57 -0.41 -2.61
CA GLY A 159 10.01 0.60 -3.50
C GLY A 159 9.24 0.06 -4.71
N ARG A 160 9.26 -1.26 -4.93
CA ARG A 160 8.60 -1.93 -6.07
C ARG A 160 7.52 -2.90 -5.64
N ALA A 161 7.73 -3.60 -4.53
CA ALA A 161 6.78 -4.55 -3.99
C ALA A 161 6.35 -4.14 -2.58
N PHE A 162 5.09 -4.42 -2.24
CA PHE A 162 4.47 -4.03 -0.99
C PHE A 162 3.63 -5.19 -0.45
N VAL A 163 3.55 -5.32 0.88
CA VAL A 163 2.67 -6.29 1.54
C VAL A 163 1.38 -5.62 1.99
N ILE A 164 0.25 -6.28 1.72
CA ILE A 164 -1.03 -6.02 2.38
C ILE A 164 -1.31 -7.19 3.31
N ASP A 165 -1.29 -6.95 4.61
CA ASP A 165 -1.37 -8.04 5.59
C ASP A 165 -2.81 -8.49 5.86
N TRP A 166 -3.35 -9.24 4.91
CA TRP A 166 -4.69 -9.83 5.02
C TRP A 166 -4.78 -10.88 6.12
N ASN A 167 -3.73 -11.69 6.30
CA ASN A 167 -3.67 -12.70 7.35
C ASN A 167 -3.88 -12.09 8.74
N ALA A 168 -3.07 -11.09 9.11
CA ALA A 168 -3.19 -10.40 10.39
C ALA A 168 -4.56 -9.71 10.55
N SER A 169 -5.14 -9.21 9.46
CA SER A 169 -6.46 -8.58 9.51
C SER A 169 -7.58 -9.58 9.79
N VAL A 170 -7.50 -10.79 9.24
CA VAL A 170 -8.47 -11.85 9.55
C VAL A 170 -8.32 -12.34 10.99
N GLU A 171 -7.08 -12.45 11.50
CA GLU A 171 -6.85 -12.78 12.92
C GLU A 171 -7.50 -11.78 13.88
N GLN A 172 -7.40 -10.49 13.57
CA GLN A 172 -8.05 -9.41 14.34
C GLN A 172 -9.57 -9.35 14.13
N HIS A 173 -10.05 -9.79 12.98
CA HIS A 173 -11.46 -9.74 12.60
C HIS A 173 -11.97 -11.10 12.10
N PRO A 174 -12.04 -12.14 12.96
CA PRO A 174 -12.39 -13.50 12.52
C PRO A 174 -13.79 -13.61 11.92
N LYS A 175 -14.66 -12.63 12.20
CA LYS A 175 -16.00 -12.55 11.59
C LYS A 175 -16.01 -12.02 10.16
N TRP A 176 -14.88 -11.64 9.60
CA TRP A 176 -14.75 -11.19 8.20
C TRP A 176 -14.79 -12.36 7.22
N VAL A 177 -14.47 -13.57 7.69
CA VAL A 177 -14.53 -14.78 6.88
C VAL A 177 -15.64 -15.71 7.36
N TYR A 178 -16.06 -16.62 6.49
CA TYR A 178 -16.96 -17.72 6.84
C TYR A 178 -16.27 -18.74 7.75
N SER A 179 -17.00 -19.75 8.20
CA SER A 179 -16.48 -20.82 9.07
C SER A 179 -15.37 -21.66 8.46
N ASP A 180 -15.16 -21.55 7.15
CA ASP A 180 -14.03 -22.15 6.45
C ASP A 180 -12.70 -21.42 6.67
N GLY A 181 -12.72 -20.28 7.35
CA GLY A 181 -11.56 -19.44 7.65
C GLY A 181 -10.92 -18.74 6.43
N THR A 182 -11.59 -18.74 5.28
CA THR A 182 -10.99 -18.35 4.01
C THR A 182 -11.87 -17.34 3.22
N HIS A 183 -13.10 -17.75 2.91
CA HIS A 183 -13.97 -16.97 2.04
C HIS A 183 -14.64 -15.81 2.78
N LEU A 184 -14.77 -14.69 2.08
CA LEU A 184 -15.19 -13.41 2.65
C LEU A 184 -16.69 -13.36 2.94
N ARG A 185 -17.03 -12.88 4.13
CA ARG A 185 -18.37 -12.33 4.42
C ARG A 185 -18.48 -10.89 3.88
N PRO A 186 -19.67 -10.32 3.75
CA PRO A 186 -19.82 -8.94 3.25
C PRO A 186 -19.00 -7.89 4.00
N ALA A 187 -18.89 -8.01 5.34
CA ALA A 187 -18.04 -7.12 6.14
C ALA A 187 -16.55 -7.28 5.83
N GLY A 188 -16.10 -8.54 5.62
CA GLY A 188 -14.74 -8.85 5.21
C GLY A 188 -14.42 -8.32 3.81
N ALA A 189 -15.34 -8.44 2.86
CA ALA A 189 -15.16 -7.89 1.52
C ALA A 189 -14.95 -6.36 1.54
N LYS A 190 -15.71 -5.63 2.39
CA LYS A 190 -15.52 -4.19 2.59
C LYS A 190 -14.18 -3.85 3.27
N GLY A 191 -13.77 -4.65 4.25
CA GLY A 191 -12.45 -4.51 4.89
C GLY A 191 -11.31 -4.74 3.91
N TYR A 192 -11.44 -5.78 3.11
CA TYR A 192 -10.50 -6.17 2.07
C TYR A 192 -10.28 -5.06 1.02
N SER A 193 -11.36 -4.46 0.50
CA SER A 193 -11.28 -3.34 -0.44
C SER A 193 -10.55 -2.14 0.17
N ARG A 194 -10.96 -1.73 1.39
CA ARG A 194 -10.32 -0.62 2.11
C ARG A 194 -8.83 -0.83 2.32
N MET A 195 -8.39 -2.04 2.66
CA MET A 195 -6.97 -2.33 2.85
C MET A 195 -6.17 -2.15 1.56
N ILE A 196 -6.73 -2.56 0.43
CA ILE A 196 -6.10 -2.36 -0.89
C ILE A 196 -5.96 -0.88 -1.20
N GLU A 197 -7.04 -0.10 -1.08
CA GLU A 197 -7.03 1.34 -1.32
C GLU A 197 -6.03 2.08 -0.43
N GLN A 198 -6.04 1.79 0.88
CA GLN A 198 -5.13 2.39 1.85
C GLN A 198 -3.66 2.05 1.54
N ALA A 199 -3.37 0.81 1.19
CA ALA A 199 -2.02 0.40 0.85
C ALA A 199 -1.51 1.08 -0.42
N VAL A 200 -2.35 1.20 -1.44
CA VAL A 200 -2.00 1.89 -2.69
C VAL A 200 -1.80 3.39 -2.46
N ALA A 201 -2.68 4.02 -1.68
CA ALA A 201 -2.58 5.44 -1.36
C ALA A 201 -1.37 5.80 -0.48
N ALA A 202 -0.94 4.88 0.38
CA ALA A 202 0.21 5.07 1.28
C ALA A 202 1.57 4.76 0.62
N ALA A 203 1.58 4.10 -0.53
CA ALA A 203 2.82 3.75 -1.22
C ALA A 203 3.45 4.97 -1.91
N PRO A 204 4.78 5.13 -1.82
CA PRO A 204 5.52 6.24 -2.42
C PRO A 204 5.50 6.23 -3.95
#